data_ffacc1f637a2b55b37fb8ff3e2fc0f5c
#
_entry.id   ffacc1f637a2b55b37fb8ff3e2fc0f5c
#
_cell.length_a   1.000
_cell.length_b   1.000
_cell.length_c   1.000
_cell.angle_alpha   90.00
_cell.angle_beta   90.00
_cell.angle_gamma   90.00
#
_symmetry.space_group_name_H-M   'P 1'
#
loop_
_entity.id
_entity.type
_entity.pdbx_description
1 polymer ?
#
loop_
_entity_poly.entity_id
_entity_poly.type
_entity_poly.pdbx_seq_one_letter_code
_entity_poly.pdbx_strand_id
1 'polypeptide(L)'
;MAQRISEVVRNTNETKIRVRLNLDGTGQGTLNTGIPFLDHMIDQIKRHGLFDIDIECDGDLEIDDHHTVEDCGITLGQAFAQALGDKKGLKRYGHFYAPLDESLSRVVVDLSGRPGLFMDIPFTRAMIGRFDVDLFSEFFQGFVNHSLMTVHIDNLKGKNSHHQIESVFKAFARALRMACEIDPRAENTVASTKGSL
;
A
#
# COMPACT_ATOMS: atom_id res chain seq x y z
N MET A 1 0.75 -13.69 20.74
CA MET A 1 1.09 -12.35 20.19
C MET A 1 -0.14 -11.48 20.22
N ALA A 2 -0.01 -10.16 20.45
CA ALA A 2 -1.13 -9.23 20.29
C ALA A 2 -1.59 -9.24 18.81
N GLN A 3 -2.89 -9.10 18.59
CA GLN A 3 -3.42 -8.99 17.23
C GLN A 3 -2.92 -7.68 16.60
N ARG A 4 -2.37 -7.77 15.38
CA ARG A 4 -1.87 -6.61 14.63
C ARG A 4 -3.02 -6.00 13.81
N ILE A 5 -3.97 -5.43 14.54
CA ILE A 5 -5.20 -4.83 13.99
C ILE A 5 -5.19 -3.34 14.29
N SER A 6 -5.67 -2.56 13.36
CA SER A 6 -5.89 -1.11 13.52
C SER A 6 -7.22 -0.68 12.92
N GLU A 7 -7.73 0.44 13.39
CA GLU A 7 -8.84 1.15 12.80
C GLU A 7 -8.51 2.66 12.81
N VAL A 8 -8.59 3.29 11.65
CA VAL A 8 -8.33 4.72 11.47
C VAL A 8 -9.56 5.36 10.86
N VAL A 9 -9.99 6.45 11.45
CA VAL A 9 -11.02 7.35 10.90
C VAL A 9 -10.37 8.70 10.64
N ARG A 10 -10.40 9.16 9.41
CA ARG A 10 -9.87 10.45 8.99
C ARG A 10 -10.95 11.22 8.25
N ASN A 11 -11.33 12.35 8.79
CA ASN A 11 -12.35 13.23 8.22
C ASN A 11 -11.73 14.60 7.95
N THR A 12 -11.87 15.07 6.72
CA THR A 12 -11.52 16.41 6.27
C THR A 12 -12.77 17.11 5.74
N ASN A 13 -12.62 18.28 5.14
CA ASN A 13 -13.71 18.92 4.39
C ASN A 13 -13.96 18.25 3.04
N GLU A 14 -12.98 17.50 2.53
CA GLU A 14 -12.95 16.91 1.19
C GLU A 14 -13.33 15.42 1.23
N THR A 15 -12.92 14.71 2.29
CA THR A 15 -13.13 13.26 2.39
C THR A 15 -13.52 12.83 3.80
N LYS A 16 -14.29 11.74 3.90
CA LYS A 16 -14.57 11.02 5.14
C LYS A 16 -14.19 9.57 4.93
N ILE A 17 -13.14 9.13 5.62
CA ILE A 17 -12.55 7.81 5.37
C ILE A 17 -12.46 7.02 6.67
N ARG A 18 -12.84 5.74 6.58
CA ARG A 18 -12.62 4.74 7.62
C ARG A 18 -11.87 3.56 7.02
N VAL A 19 -10.78 3.18 7.65
CA VAL A 19 -9.98 2.01 7.30
C VAL A 19 -9.88 1.08 8.50
N ARG A 20 -10.20 -0.22 8.31
CA ARG A 20 -9.85 -1.29 9.25
C ARG A 20 -8.83 -2.19 8.57
N LEU A 21 -7.78 -2.55 9.30
CA LEU A 21 -6.69 -3.38 8.81
C LEU A 21 -6.36 -4.47 9.82
N ASN A 22 -6.21 -5.71 9.32
CA ASN A 22 -5.59 -6.79 10.05
C ASN A 22 -4.41 -7.34 9.24
N LEU A 23 -3.19 -7.19 9.78
CA LEU A 23 -1.97 -7.67 9.11
C LEU A 23 -1.87 -9.19 9.07
N ASP A 24 -2.53 -9.89 10.00
CA ASP A 24 -2.55 -11.35 10.11
C ASP A 24 -3.85 -11.95 9.53
N GLY A 25 -4.38 -11.32 8.49
CA GLY A 25 -5.63 -11.69 7.84
C GLY A 25 -5.50 -12.82 6.83
N THR A 26 -6.57 -12.98 6.06
CA THR A 26 -6.71 -13.99 4.99
C THR A 26 -7.08 -13.38 3.64
N GLY A 27 -7.01 -12.05 3.51
CA GLY A 27 -7.34 -11.31 2.30
C GLY A 27 -8.84 -11.01 2.17
N GLN A 28 -9.52 -10.82 3.29
CA GLN A 28 -10.95 -10.51 3.34
C GLN A 28 -11.19 -9.01 3.57
N GLY A 29 -12.43 -8.57 3.39
CA GLY A 29 -12.87 -7.20 3.64
C GLY A 29 -13.51 -6.53 2.44
N THR A 30 -14.12 -5.39 2.69
CA THR A 30 -14.94 -4.62 1.74
C THR A 30 -14.23 -3.34 1.35
N LEU A 31 -14.24 -3.01 0.06
CA LEU A 31 -13.62 -1.80 -0.47
C LEU A 31 -14.71 -0.97 -1.15
N ASN A 32 -14.84 0.26 -0.73
CA ASN A 32 -15.79 1.24 -1.27
C ASN A 32 -15.19 2.65 -1.20
N THR A 33 -14.34 2.97 -2.17
CA THR A 33 -13.75 4.31 -2.29
C THR A 33 -14.58 5.26 -3.17
N GLY A 34 -15.60 4.75 -3.85
CA GLY A 34 -16.32 5.47 -4.89
C GLY A 34 -15.61 5.45 -6.24
N ILE A 35 -14.36 4.97 -6.31
CA ILE A 35 -13.55 4.88 -7.53
C ILE A 35 -13.27 3.39 -7.82
N PRO A 36 -14.00 2.74 -8.74
CA PRO A 36 -13.91 1.29 -8.96
C PRO A 36 -12.51 0.79 -9.32
N PHE A 37 -11.71 1.62 -10.01
CA PHE A 37 -10.35 1.22 -10.36
C PHE A 37 -9.41 1.27 -9.15
N LEU A 38 -9.57 2.23 -8.24
CA LEU A 38 -8.84 2.27 -6.97
C LEU A 38 -9.20 1.07 -6.09
N ASP A 39 -10.50 0.75 -5.99
CA ASP A 39 -10.96 -0.46 -5.27
C ASP A 39 -10.29 -1.71 -5.81
N HIS A 40 -10.22 -1.85 -7.14
CA HIS A 40 -9.54 -2.97 -7.80
C HIS A 40 -8.03 -3.01 -7.46
N MET A 41 -7.36 -1.87 -7.41
CA MET A 41 -5.94 -1.81 -7.04
C MET A 41 -5.70 -2.15 -5.57
N ILE A 42 -6.53 -1.64 -4.66
CA ILE A 42 -6.43 -1.96 -3.23
C ILE A 42 -6.80 -3.44 -2.98
N ASP A 43 -7.71 -4.03 -3.79
CA ASP A 43 -8.00 -5.47 -3.74
C ASP A 43 -6.75 -6.33 -4.03
N GLN A 44 -5.82 -5.85 -4.87
CA GLN A 44 -4.53 -6.53 -5.07
C GLN A 44 -3.70 -6.53 -3.78
N ILE A 45 -3.67 -5.39 -3.03
CA ILE A 45 -2.98 -5.31 -1.74
C ILE A 45 -3.59 -6.31 -0.76
N LYS A 46 -4.91 -6.30 -0.64
CA LYS A 46 -5.67 -7.18 0.24
C LYS A 46 -5.40 -8.66 -0.06
N ARG A 47 -5.65 -9.09 -1.29
CA ARG A 47 -5.57 -10.50 -1.70
C ARG A 47 -4.17 -11.05 -1.73
N HIS A 48 -3.22 -10.35 -2.35
CA HIS A 48 -1.86 -10.84 -2.49
C HIS A 48 -1.02 -10.65 -1.22
N GLY A 49 -1.37 -9.64 -0.41
CA GLY A 49 -0.79 -9.42 0.91
C GLY A 49 -1.36 -10.35 2.00
N LEU A 50 -2.54 -10.94 1.76
CA LEU A 50 -3.35 -11.65 2.78
C LEU A 50 -3.67 -10.77 3.98
N PHE A 51 -3.82 -9.47 3.75
CA PHE A 51 -4.32 -8.53 4.75
C PHE A 51 -5.85 -8.51 4.70
N ASP A 52 -6.52 -8.43 5.85
CA ASP A 52 -7.94 -8.09 5.82
C ASP A 52 -8.05 -6.56 5.83
N ILE A 53 -8.73 -6.00 4.84
CA ILE A 53 -8.83 -4.55 4.64
C ILE A 53 -10.28 -4.18 4.37
N ASP A 54 -10.87 -3.38 5.25
CA ASP A 54 -12.12 -2.67 4.98
C ASP A 54 -11.81 -1.19 4.75
N ILE A 55 -12.34 -0.62 3.69
CA ILE A 55 -12.27 0.82 3.38
C ILE A 55 -13.65 1.33 3.00
N GLU A 56 -14.08 2.36 3.69
CA GLU A 56 -15.23 3.19 3.36
C GLU A 56 -14.74 4.62 3.15
N CYS A 57 -15.04 5.22 2.01
CA CYS A 57 -14.70 6.60 1.68
C CYS A 57 -15.89 7.30 1.06
N ASP A 58 -16.19 8.49 1.58
CA ASP A 58 -17.10 9.48 1.00
C ASP A 58 -16.25 10.71 0.66
N GLY A 59 -15.92 10.89 -0.61
CA GLY A 59 -15.05 11.95 -1.12
C GLY A 59 -15.77 12.85 -2.10
N ASP A 60 -15.19 14.02 -2.36
CA ASP A 60 -15.70 15.07 -3.24
C ASP A 60 -15.44 14.79 -4.74
N LEU A 61 -15.88 13.59 -5.20
CA LEU A 61 -15.67 13.08 -6.56
C LEU A 61 -16.28 13.96 -7.68
N GLU A 62 -17.13 14.91 -7.32
CA GLU A 62 -17.65 15.92 -8.25
C GLU A 62 -16.57 16.92 -8.69
N ILE A 63 -15.46 17.04 -7.92
CA ILE A 63 -14.29 17.84 -8.29
C ILE A 63 -13.41 17.01 -9.22
N ASP A 64 -12.78 15.97 -8.67
CA ASP A 64 -12.05 14.93 -9.37
C ASP A 64 -11.71 13.77 -8.40
N ASP A 65 -10.90 12.81 -8.83
CA ASP A 65 -10.51 11.65 -8.02
C ASP A 65 -9.31 11.94 -7.07
N HIS A 66 -8.65 13.11 -7.17
CA HIS A 66 -7.36 13.38 -6.52
C HIS A 66 -7.43 13.25 -5.00
N HIS A 67 -8.31 14.03 -4.35
CA HIS A 67 -8.42 14.05 -2.89
C HIS A 67 -8.76 12.66 -2.33
N THR A 68 -9.66 11.94 -3.01
CA THR A 68 -10.06 10.59 -2.60
C THR A 68 -8.91 9.60 -2.68
N VAL A 69 -8.13 9.64 -3.78
CA VAL A 69 -7.01 8.72 -4.00
C VAL A 69 -5.88 8.98 -3.00
N GLU A 70 -5.46 10.24 -2.83
CA GLU A 70 -4.42 10.64 -1.89
C GLU A 70 -4.83 10.29 -0.46
N ASP A 71 -6.02 10.68 -0.04
CA ASP A 71 -6.50 10.50 1.32
C ASP A 71 -6.74 9.01 1.67
N CYS A 72 -7.13 8.17 0.72
CA CYS A 72 -7.14 6.71 0.90
C CYS A 72 -5.72 6.18 1.12
N GLY A 73 -4.72 6.66 0.38
CA GLY A 73 -3.32 6.33 0.60
C GLY A 73 -2.85 6.73 1.99
N ILE A 74 -3.12 7.97 2.41
CA ILE A 74 -2.80 8.50 3.74
C ILE A 74 -3.41 7.64 4.84
N THR A 75 -4.71 7.39 4.78
CA THR A 75 -5.45 6.69 5.84
C THR A 75 -5.03 5.22 5.93
N LEU A 76 -4.81 4.56 4.79
CA LEU A 76 -4.28 3.19 4.76
C LEU A 76 -2.84 3.15 5.32
N GLY A 77 -1.98 4.13 4.98
CA GLY A 77 -0.64 4.26 5.53
C GLY A 77 -0.64 4.40 7.06
N GLN A 78 -1.53 5.23 7.61
CA GLN A 78 -1.73 5.39 9.06
C GLN A 78 -2.16 4.07 9.70
N ALA A 79 -3.08 3.32 9.06
CA ALA A 79 -3.52 2.03 9.55
C ALA A 79 -2.36 1.02 9.60
N PHE A 80 -1.51 0.97 8.58
CA PHE A 80 -0.30 0.14 8.60
C PHE A 80 0.66 0.55 9.71
N ALA A 81 0.95 1.84 9.88
CA ALA A 81 1.82 2.31 10.97
C ALA A 81 1.32 1.88 12.35
N GLN A 82 0.01 2.02 12.61
CA GLN A 82 -0.59 1.61 13.88
C GLN A 82 -0.53 0.09 14.08
N ALA A 83 -0.87 -0.71 13.07
CA ALA A 83 -0.89 -2.16 13.17
C ALA A 83 0.51 -2.76 13.32
N LEU A 84 1.56 -2.13 12.77
CA LEU A 84 2.96 -2.56 12.90
C LEU A 84 3.53 -2.34 14.32
N GLY A 85 2.97 -1.40 15.08
CA GLY A 85 3.39 -1.13 16.46
C GLY A 85 4.88 -0.79 16.57
N ASP A 86 5.57 -1.41 17.52
CA ASP A 86 7.00 -1.16 17.83
C ASP A 86 7.97 -1.89 16.88
N LYS A 87 7.44 -2.60 15.88
CA LYS A 87 8.18 -3.32 14.83
C LYS A 87 9.15 -4.40 15.34
N LYS A 88 9.03 -4.86 16.61
CA LYS A 88 9.82 -5.95 17.12
C LYS A 88 9.47 -7.27 16.43
N GLY A 89 10.49 -8.05 16.16
CA GLY A 89 10.34 -9.37 15.54
C GLY A 89 9.98 -9.36 14.06
N LEU A 90 9.86 -8.19 13.41
CA LEU A 90 9.54 -8.13 11.99
C LEU A 90 10.77 -8.45 11.12
N LYS A 91 10.53 -9.05 9.95
CA LYS A 91 11.57 -9.20 8.92
C LYS A 91 12.08 -7.84 8.42
N ARG A 92 11.28 -6.79 8.52
CA ARG A 92 11.58 -5.41 8.15
C ARG A 92 11.69 -5.17 6.65
N TYR A 93 12.41 -6.03 5.92
CA TYR A 93 12.62 -5.89 4.47
C TYR A 93 11.75 -6.87 3.71
N GLY A 94 11.14 -6.39 2.64
CA GLY A 94 10.42 -7.24 1.71
C GLY A 94 10.66 -6.81 0.28
N HIS A 95 10.67 -7.75 -0.63
CA HIS A 95 10.77 -7.48 -2.06
C HIS A 95 10.01 -8.51 -2.87
N PHE A 96 9.51 -8.10 -4.02
CA PHE A 96 8.85 -9.05 -4.92
C PHE A 96 8.93 -8.58 -6.38
N TYR A 97 9.04 -9.55 -7.28
CA TYR A 97 8.87 -9.36 -8.71
C TYR A 97 7.53 -9.98 -9.12
N ALA A 98 6.61 -9.19 -9.62
CA ALA A 98 5.32 -9.68 -10.10
C ALA A 98 5.18 -9.48 -11.60
N PRO A 99 4.95 -10.55 -12.38
CA PRO A 99 4.54 -10.43 -13.76
C PRO A 99 3.03 -10.29 -13.87
N LEU A 100 2.59 -9.61 -14.92
CA LEU A 100 1.23 -9.68 -15.46
C LEU A 100 1.33 -9.60 -16.98
N ASP A 101 1.14 -10.74 -17.65
CA ASP A 101 1.37 -10.91 -19.07
C ASP A 101 2.74 -10.35 -19.50
N GLU A 102 2.79 -9.29 -20.30
CA GLU A 102 4.01 -8.66 -20.80
C GLU A 102 4.67 -7.69 -19.79
N SER A 103 3.95 -7.35 -18.72
CA SER A 103 4.44 -6.44 -17.69
C SER A 103 5.19 -7.19 -16.59
N LEU A 104 6.27 -6.59 -16.11
CA LEU A 104 7.06 -7.07 -14.97
C LEU A 104 7.43 -5.90 -14.09
N SER A 105 6.99 -5.93 -12.84
CA SER A 105 7.32 -4.93 -11.85
C SER A 105 8.14 -5.51 -10.70
N ARG A 106 8.98 -4.67 -10.11
CA ARG A 106 9.74 -4.93 -8.89
C ARG A 106 9.34 -3.93 -7.83
N VAL A 107 9.09 -4.40 -6.61
CA VAL A 107 8.89 -3.54 -5.44
C VAL A 107 9.80 -4.00 -4.31
N VAL A 108 10.42 -3.03 -3.62
CA VAL A 108 11.24 -3.24 -2.43
C VAL A 108 10.73 -2.33 -1.31
N VAL A 109 10.50 -2.90 -0.12
CA VAL A 109 9.97 -2.21 1.05
C VAL A 109 10.95 -2.31 2.20
N ASP A 110 11.21 -1.21 2.89
CA ASP A 110 11.89 -1.16 4.19
C ASP A 110 10.96 -0.46 5.21
N LEU A 111 10.61 -1.16 6.29
CA LEU A 111 9.83 -0.63 7.41
C LEU A 111 10.70 0.29 8.29
N SER A 112 11.38 1.24 7.67
CA SER A 112 12.54 1.99 8.17
C SER A 112 12.23 3.04 9.24
N GLY A 113 10.96 3.42 9.42
CA GLY A 113 10.58 4.60 10.20
C GLY A 113 10.90 5.95 9.49
N ARG A 114 11.37 5.91 8.26
CA ARG A 114 11.72 7.07 7.43
C ARG A 114 11.00 7.01 6.10
N PRO A 115 10.03 7.91 5.85
CA PRO A 115 9.28 7.91 4.61
C PRO A 115 10.18 8.22 3.41
N GLY A 116 10.01 7.47 2.33
CA GLY A 116 10.69 7.71 1.06
C GLY A 116 10.06 6.90 -0.06
N LEU A 117 9.57 7.58 -1.09
CA LEU A 117 9.02 6.96 -2.30
C LEU A 117 10.00 7.19 -3.46
N PHE A 118 10.43 6.10 -4.09
CA PHE A 118 11.24 6.08 -5.31
C PHE A 118 10.50 5.26 -6.35
N MET A 119 9.82 5.93 -7.27
CA MET A 119 8.92 5.30 -8.22
C MET A 119 9.30 5.62 -9.65
N ASP A 120 9.47 4.59 -10.48
CA ASP A 120 9.70 4.67 -11.91
C ASP A 120 8.77 3.71 -12.66
N ILE A 121 7.69 4.27 -13.21
CA ILE A 121 6.71 3.55 -14.02
C ILE A 121 6.53 4.33 -15.33
N PRO A 122 7.11 3.86 -16.44
CA PRO A 122 7.04 4.57 -17.72
C PRO A 122 5.68 4.34 -18.39
N PHE A 123 4.62 4.98 -17.87
CA PHE A 123 3.32 4.91 -18.48
C PHE A 123 3.33 5.48 -19.90
N THR A 124 2.65 4.78 -20.81
CA THR A 124 2.52 5.21 -22.22
C THR A 124 1.21 5.97 -22.48
N ARG A 125 0.34 6.03 -21.50
CA ARG A 125 -0.96 6.71 -21.56
C ARG A 125 -1.24 7.44 -20.25
N ALA A 126 -1.87 8.60 -20.33
CA ALA A 126 -2.28 9.37 -19.16
C ALA A 126 -3.49 8.77 -18.43
N MET A 127 -4.29 7.95 -19.10
CA MET A 127 -5.55 7.42 -18.55
C MET A 127 -5.64 5.90 -18.69
N ILE A 128 -6.18 5.25 -17.66
CA ILE A 128 -6.64 3.86 -17.69
C ILE A 128 -8.14 3.86 -17.50
N GLY A 129 -8.89 3.70 -18.60
CA GLY A 129 -10.32 3.96 -18.56
C GLY A 129 -10.61 5.42 -18.21
N ARG A 130 -11.15 5.66 -17.01
CA ARG A 130 -11.45 7.02 -16.50
C ARG A 130 -10.45 7.47 -15.42
N PHE A 131 -9.51 6.61 -15.04
CA PHE A 131 -8.56 6.86 -13.96
C PHE A 131 -7.27 7.49 -14.51
N ASP A 132 -6.84 8.61 -13.94
CA ASP A 132 -5.60 9.29 -14.28
C ASP A 132 -4.41 8.55 -13.66
N VAL A 133 -3.38 8.25 -14.47
CA VAL A 133 -2.21 7.51 -13.99
C VAL A 133 -1.34 8.30 -13.02
N ASP A 134 -1.39 9.63 -13.04
CA ASP A 134 -0.63 10.49 -12.12
C ASP A 134 -1.09 10.28 -10.66
N LEU A 135 -2.35 9.87 -10.45
CA LEU A 135 -2.90 9.61 -9.12
C LEU A 135 -2.25 8.42 -8.39
N PHE A 136 -1.54 7.54 -9.10
CA PHE A 136 -0.80 6.48 -8.43
C PHE A 136 0.37 7.02 -7.60
N SER A 137 1.02 8.09 -8.07
CA SER A 137 2.05 8.76 -7.28
C SER A 137 1.48 9.36 -6.00
N GLU A 138 0.30 9.96 -6.07
CA GLU A 138 -0.38 10.54 -4.91
C GLU A 138 -0.78 9.46 -3.89
N PHE A 139 -1.36 8.36 -4.37
CA PHE A 139 -1.67 7.22 -3.48
C PHE A 139 -0.43 6.69 -2.75
N PHE A 140 0.64 6.39 -3.49
CA PHE A 140 1.85 5.82 -2.89
C PHE A 140 2.59 6.84 -2.02
N GLN A 141 2.61 8.13 -2.38
CA GLN A 141 3.22 9.17 -1.57
C GLN A 141 2.46 9.36 -0.26
N GLY A 142 1.11 9.44 -0.31
CA GLY A 142 0.25 9.49 0.85
C GLY A 142 0.48 8.30 1.77
N PHE A 143 0.49 7.09 1.20
CA PHE A 143 0.75 5.85 1.94
C PHE A 143 2.13 5.85 2.61
N VAL A 144 3.19 6.14 1.86
CA VAL A 144 4.58 6.07 2.34
C VAL A 144 4.84 7.09 3.44
N ASN A 145 4.35 8.32 3.28
CA ASN A 145 4.52 9.39 4.27
C ASN A 145 3.90 9.05 5.62
N HIS A 146 2.79 8.30 5.63
CA HIS A 146 2.02 8.02 6.84
C HIS A 146 2.25 6.61 7.41
N SER A 147 2.76 5.69 6.59
CA SER A 147 3.25 4.39 7.07
C SER A 147 4.69 4.43 7.58
N LEU A 148 5.41 5.52 7.31
CA LEU A 148 6.82 5.72 7.65
C LEU A 148 7.72 4.62 7.07
N MET A 149 7.45 4.24 5.82
CA MET A 149 8.21 3.23 5.08
C MET A 149 9.10 3.89 4.02
N THR A 150 10.14 3.18 3.61
CA THR A 150 10.85 3.46 2.37
C THR A 150 10.42 2.44 1.33
N VAL A 151 9.97 2.91 0.17
CA VAL A 151 9.45 2.06 -0.91
C VAL A 151 10.11 2.42 -2.24
N HIS A 152 10.65 1.41 -2.91
CA HIS A 152 11.13 1.49 -4.29
C HIS A 152 10.19 0.72 -5.20
N ILE A 153 9.76 1.32 -6.29
CA ILE A 153 8.81 0.76 -7.27
C ILE A 153 9.41 0.95 -8.66
N ASP A 154 9.61 -0.14 -9.38
CA ASP A 154 10.06 -0.09 -10.76
C ASP A 154 9.16 -0.97 -11.63
N ASN A 155 8.63 -0.43 -12.72
CA ASN A 155 8.09 -1.24 -13.80
C ASN A 155 9.20 -1.50 -14.85
N LEU A 156 9.76 -2.68 -14.80
CA LEU A 156 10.92 -3.07 -15.60
C LEU A 156 10.57 -3.35 -17.07
N LYS A 157 9.34 -3.80 -17.32
CA LYS A 157 8.78 -4.09 -18.63
C LYS A 157 7.28 -3.89 -18.58
N GLY A 158 6.68 -3.47 -19.67
CA GLY A 158 5.24 -3.35 -19.84
C GLY A 158 4.90 -2.36 -20.95
N LYS A 159 3.75 -2.54 -21.58
CA LYS A 159 3.21 -1.65 -22.61
C LYS A 159 1.78 -1.25 -22.33
N ASN A 160 1.02 -2.11 -21.66
CA ASN A 160 -0.34 -1.84 -21.23
C ASN A 160 -0.30 -1.19 -19.85
N SER A 161 -0.75 0.07 -19.73
CA SER A 161 -0.70 0.82 -18.46
C SER A 161 -1.48 0.15 -17.32
N HIS A 162 -2.57 -0.56 -17.62
CA HIS A 162 -3.29 -1.37 -16.63
C HIS A 162 -2.41 -2.51 -16.11
N HIS A 163 -1.75 -3.27 -17.01
CA HIS A 163 -0.85 -4.36 -16.61
C HIS A 163 0.37 -3.84 -15.83
N GLN A 164 0.89 -2.66 -16.21
CA GLN A 164 2.01 -2.03 -15.50
C GLN A 164 1.61 -1.78 -14.04
N ILE A 165 0.52 -1.05 -13.80
CA ILE A 165 0.14 -0.68 -12.44
C ILE A 165 -0.38 -1.86 -11.63
N GLU A 166 -1.16 -2.78 -12.21
CA GLU A 166 -1.64 -3.94 -11.47
C GLU A 166 -0.50 -4.86 -11.06
N SER A 167 0.53 -5.05 -11.92
CA SER A 167 1.73 -5.79 -11.53
C SER A 167 2.51 -5.10 -10.40
N VAL A 168 2.52 -3.76 -10.36
CA VAL A 168 3.07 -2.98 -9.24
C VAL A 168 2.32 -3.26 -7.95
N PHE A 169 0.98 -3.15 -7.94
CA PHE A 169 0.18 -3.41 -6.72
C PHE A 169 0.32 -4.84 -6.22
N LYS A 170 0.42 -5.83 -7.12
CA LYS A 170 0.71 -7.24 -6.75
C LYS A 170 2.09 -7.39 -6.13
N ALA A 171 3.12 -6.77 -6.72
CA ALA A 171 4.48 -6.79 -6.19
C ALA A 171 4.56 -6.09 -4.83
N PHE A 172 3.91 -4.92 -4.69
CA PHE A 172 3.82 -4.16 -3.46
C PHE A 172 3.17 -4.97 -2.33
N ALA A 173 2.02 -5.58 -2.59
CA ALA A 173 1.32 -6.44 -1.65
C ALA A 173 2.20 -7.57 -1.11
N ARG A 174 2.92 -8.25 -2.00
CA ARG A 174 3.81 -9.37 -1.65
C ARG A 174 5.05 -8.89 -0.89
N ALA A 175 5.62 -7.74 -1.28
CA ALA A 175 6.74 -7.13 -0.58
C ALA A 175 6.35 -6.67 0.84
N LEU A 176 5.18 -6.01 0.99
CA LEU A 176 4.62 -5.64 2.28
C LEU A 176 4.43 -6.86 3.18
N ARG A 177 3.77 -7.91 2.65
CA ARG A 177 3.56 -9.15 3.40
C ARG A 177 4.89 -9.69 3.92
N MET A 178 5.90 -9.82 3.05
CA MET A 178 7.22 -10.31 3.46
C MET A 178 7.85 -9.43 4.55
N ALA A 179 7.79 -8.10 4.42
CA ALA A 179 8.35 -7.16 5.39
C ALA A 179 7.64 -7.25 6.76
N CYS A 180 6.32 -7.48 6.75
CA CYS A 180 5.48 -7.58 7.94
C CYS A 180 5.51 -8.95 8.62
N GLU A 181 6.08 -9.98 8.00
CA GLU A 181 6.20 -11.30 8.62
C GLU A 181 7.08 -11.28 9.88
N ILE A 182 6.68 -12.06 10.87
CA ILE A 182 7.50 -12.28 12.08
C ILE A 182 8.66 -13.21 11.74
N ASP A 183 9.86 -12.81 12.11
CA ASP A 183 11.03 -13.68 12.09
C ASP A 183 11.16 -14.37 13.46
N PRO A 184 10.91 -15.70 13.55
CA PRO A 184 10.99 -16.41 14.82
C PRO A 184 12.40 -16.40 15.43
N ARG A 185 13.44 -16.08 14.66
CA ARG A 185 14.82 -15.96 15.15
C ARG A 185 15.12 -14.60 15.77
N ALA A 186 14.22 -13.61 15.57
CA ALA A 186 14.41 -12.22 16.01
C ALA A 186 13.23 -11.68 16.85
N GLU A 187 12.44 -12.56 17.47
CA GLU A 187 11.11 -12.33 18.06
C GLU A 187 11.04 -11.12 19.02
N ASN A 188 12.10 -10.82 19.74
CA ASN A 188 12.14 -9.73 20.73
C ASN A 188 13.12 -8.60 20.35
N THR A 189 13.59 -8.59 19.11
CA THR A 189 14.57 -7.61 18.65
C THR A 189 14.01 -6.76 17.52
N VAL A 190 14.48 -5.51 17.43
CA VAL A 190 14.24 -4.66 16.27
C VAL A 190 15.37 -4.92 15.28
N ALA A 191 15.03 -5.16 14.03
CA ALA A 191 15.99 -5.41 12.95
C ALA A 191 16.76 -4.15 12.56
N SER A 192 17.51 -3.57 13.50
CA SER A 192 18.28 -2.33 13.33
C SER A 192 19.50 -2.33 14.25
N THR A 193 20.68 -2.01 13.70
CA THR A 193 21.90 -1.80 14.48
C THR A 193 21.82 -0.61 15.44
N LYS A 194 20.83 0.29 15.22
CA LYS A 194 20.54 1.44 16.11
C LYS A 194 19.66 1.05 17.31
N GLY A 195 19.05 -0.15 17.29
CA GLY A 195 18.10 -0.59 18.33
C GLY A 195 16.71 0.06 18.23
N SER A 196 16.44 0.85 17.18
CA SER A 196 15.15 1.52 16.92
C SER A 196 14.89 1.66 15.42
N LEU A 197 13.60 1.82 15.04
CA LEU A 197 13.10 2.12 13.69
C LEU A 197 12.07 3.25 13.75
#